data_ccdd25659043d9c18c674ee7d25655ce
#
_entry.id   ccdd25659043d9c18c674ee7d25655ce
#
_cell.length_a   1.000
_cell.length_b   1.000
_cell.length_c   1.000
_cell.angle_alpha   90.00
_cell.angle_beta   90.00
_cell.angle_gamma   90.00
#
_symmetry.space_group_name_H-M   'P 1'
#
loop_
_entity.id
_entity.type
_entity.pdbx_description
1 polymer ?
#
loop_
_entity_poly.entity_id
_entity_poly.type
_entity_poly.pdbx_seq_one_letter_code
_entity_poly.pdbx_strand_id
1 'polypeptide(L)'
;MLTVLGFAMIATFLVLIMTKKMSPIAALVLIPALFCVAVGQGARLGDYVIEGVGNLAPTAAMLMFAIVYFGVMIDVGLFDPIVRAILRFCKADPVRIVVGTAVLAAIVSLDGDGSTTFMITVSAMYPLYKRLGMSLVVMTGVAATANGVMNTLPWGGPTARAATALKLDASDIFVPMIPALGTGLLFVFVLAYVLGRRERKRIGYLTLDEALVPEADAVLVKAGGGSGGGSGDGGRGGKGAAGSSGAPGAEEGSGDGFQGLDPNRATLRPRLYWFNAGLTVALLTAMILELLPIPVLFLLGAALALTVNYPNMAEQKARIAAHADNVLNVSGMVFAAAVFTGVLTGTGMVKHMADWLVGAIPEGMGPHMGLVTGVLSLPLTYFMSNDGFYFGVLPVLAEAGAAHGVSPVEIARASIAGQALHMSSPLVPAVYVLVGMAKVEFGDHTRFTVKWAALTSLVVLAAAILFGIV
;
A
#
# COMPACT_ATOMS: atom_id res chain seq x y z
N MET A 1 4.47 -8.63 35.93
CA MET A 1 5.17 -7.35 35.64
C MET A 1 5.45 -7.22 34.16
N LEU A 2 6.13 -8.16 33.50
CA LEU A 2 6.46 -8.10 32.06
C LEU A 2 5.23 -7.99 31.16
N THR A 3 4.13 -8.69 31.47
CA THR A 3 2.86 -8.59 30.75
C THR A 3 2.32 -7.15 30.69
N VAL A 4 2.29 -6.48 31.87
CA VAL A 4 1.79 -5.09 31.96
C VAL A 4 2.70 -4.14 31.22
N LEU A 5 4.02 -4.31 31.34
CA LEU A 5 5.00 -3.48 30.63
C LEU A 5 4.92 -3.69 29.11
N GLY A 6 4.70 -4.92 28.64
CA GLY A 6 4.52 -5.21 27.23
C GLY A 6 3.27 -4.53 26.65
N PHE A 7 2.12 -4.67 27.31
CA PHE A 7 0.90 -3.96 26.88
C PHE A 7 1.05 -2.44 26.99
N ALA A 8 1.71 -1.92 28.05
CA ALA A 8 1.98 -0.50 28.19
C ALA A 8 2.91 0.03 27.08
N MET A 9 3.92 -0.73 26.69
CA MET A 9 4.81 -0.39 25.55
C MET A 9 4.02 -0.25 24.26
N ILE A 10 3.19 -1.25 23.93
CA ILE A 10 2.34 -1.23 22.72
C ILE A 10 1.34 -0.06 22.80
N ALA A 11 0.67 0.12 23.93
CA ALA A 11 -0.28 1.22 24.11
C ALA A 11 0.39 2.60 23.96
N THR A 12 1.58 2.79 24.56
CA THR A 12 2.35 4.03 24.44
C THR A 12 2.73 4.30 22.99
N PHE A 13 3.22 3.27 22.28
CA PHE A 13 3.54 3.33 20.86
C PHE A 13 2.33 3.77 20.03
N LEU A 14 1.18 3.10 20.21
CA LEU A 14 -0.05 3.41 19.48
C LEU A 14 -0.56 4.84 19.77
N VAL A 15 -0.60 5.23 21.04
CA VAL A 15 -1.07 6.57 21.44
C VAL A 15 -0.21 7.66 20.83
N LEU A 16 1.12 7.54 20.86
CA LEU A 16 2.02 8.58 20.34
C LEU A 16 1.95 8.70 18.83
N ILE A 17 1.78 7.59 18.10
CA ILE A 17 1.59 7.62 16.65
C ILE A 17 0.21 8.19 16.29
N MET A 18 -0.87 7.69 16.92
CA MET A 18 -2.23 8.14 16.61
C MET A 18 -2.45 9.61 16.96
N THR A 19 -1.81 10.11 17.99
CA THR A 19 -1.83 11.55 18.35
C THR A 19 -0.87 12.39 17.53
N LYS A 20 -0.12 11.77 16.57
CA LYS A 20 0.88 12.43 15.71
C LYS A 20 1.97 13.17 16.48
N LYS A 21 2.26 12.76 17.72
CA LYS A 21 3.32 13.36 18.55
C LYS A 21 4.71 12.82 18.23
N MET A 22 4.80 11.68 17.55
CA MET A 22 6.05 11.05 17.19
C MET A 22 5.92 10.36 15.81
N SER A 23 6.98 10.42 15.02
CA SER A 23 7.02 9.67 13.76
C SER A 23 7.06 8.16 14.03
N PRO A 24 6.49 7.31 13.15
CA PRO A 24 6.53 5.86 13.35
C PRO A 24 7.93 5.29 13.51
N ILE A 25 8.90 5.76 12.72
CA ILE A 25 10.31 5.33 12.82
C ILE A 25 10.88 5.66 14.20
N ALA A 26 10.70 6.89 14.69
CA ALA A 26 11.21 7.29 15.98
C ALA A 26 10.52 6.53 17.13
N ALA A 27 9.21 6.30 17.03
CA ALA A 27 8.44 5.56 18.02
C ALA A 27 8.87 4.09 18.11
N LEU A 28 9.09 3.43 16.97
CA LEU A 28 9.55 2.03 16.88
C LEU A 28 10.96 1.83 17.48
N VAL A 29 11.77 2.87 17.56
CA VAL A 29 13.12 2.80 18.13
C VAL A 29 13.13 3.23 19.59
N LEU A 30 12.61 4.42 19.92
CA LEU A 30 12.78 5.03 21.24
C LEU A 30 11.91 4.37 22.30
N ILE A 31 10.67 3.99 21.98
CA ILE A 31 9.76 3.41 22.97
C ILE A 31 10.26 2.07 23.47
N PRO A 32 10.59 1.07 22.60
CA PRO A 32 11.11 -0.20 23.10
C PRO A 32 12.45 -0.04 23.81
N ALA A 33 13.33 0.88 23.40
CA ALA A 33 14.58 1.15 24.10
C ALA A 33 14.33 1.63 25.54
N LEU A 34 13.39 2.55 25.76
CA LEU A 34 13.00 3.03 27.10
C LEU A 34 12.40 1.90 27.93
N PHE A 35 11.52 1.07 27.36
CA PHE A 35 10.94 -0.07 28.06
C PHE A 35 11.95 -1.17 28.37
N CYS A 36 12.93 -1.41 27.50
CA CYS A 36 14.06 -2.30 27.77
C CYS A 36 14.84 -1.88 29.01
N VAL A 37 15.09 -0.59 29.16
CA VAL A 37 15.73 -0.04 30.36
C VAL A 37 14.81 -0.19 31.59
N ALA A 38 13.50 0.10 31.45
CA ALA A 38 12.53 -0.03 32.52
C ALA A 38 12.36 -1.47 33.04
N VAL A 39 12.56 -2.46 32.17
CA VAL A 39 12.60 -3.90 32.54
C VAL A 39 13.90 -4.30 33.24
N GLY A 40 14.89 -3.43 33.27
CA GLY A 40 16.24 -3.70 33.83
C GLY A 40 17.17 -4.43 32.88
N GLN A 41 16.83 -4.51 31.59
CA GLN A 41 17.63 -5.19 30.56
C GLN A 41 18.35 -4.23 29.61
N GLY A 42 18.52 -2.97 30.00
CA GLY A 42 19.15 -1.94 29.14
C GLY A 42 20.57 -2.32 28.66
N ALA A 43 21.34 -3.07 29.46
CA ALA A 43 22.67 -3.57 29.07
C ALA A 43 22.62 -4.52 27.86
N ARG A 44 21.51 -5.21 27.63
CA ARG A 44 21.29 -6.16 26.50
C ARG A 44 20.58 -5.54 25.31
N LEU A 45 20.29 -4.24 25.37
CA LEU A 45 19.58 -3.54 24.28
C LEU A 45 20.33 -3.69 22.95
N GLY A 46 21.66 -3.58 22.96
CA GLY A 46 22.48 -3.74 21.77
C GLY A 46 22.32 -5.12 21.13
N ASP A 47 22.34 -6.18 21.94
CA ASP A 47 22.19 -7.55 21.45
C ASP A 47 20.82 -7.75 20.79
N TYR A 48 19.75 -7.29 21.44
CA TYR A 48 18.39 -7.41 20.92
C TYR A 48 18.18 -6.64 19.61
N VAL A 49 18.79 -5.44 19.51
CA VAL A 49 18.73 -4.60 18.30
C VAL A 49 19.49 -5.26 17.15
N ILE A 50 20.72 -5.72 17.39
CA ILE A 50 21.55 -6.35 16.33
C ILE A 50 20.92 -7.65 15.85
N GLU A 51 20.41 -8.48 16.76
CA GLU A 51 19.68 -9.69 16.40
C GLU A 51 18.43 -9.36 15.57
N GLY A 52 17.64 -8.38 16.01
CA GLY A 52 16.45 -7.92 15.28
C GLY A 52 16.79 -7.44 13.88
N VAL A 53 17.81 -6.57 13.74
CA VAL A 53 18.26 -6.04 12.44
C VAL A 53 18.76 -7.17 11.53
N GLY A 54 19.56 -8.12 12.06
CA GLY A 54 20.07 -9.25 11.30
C GLY A 54 18.93 -10.12 10.73
N ASN A 55 17.91 -10.39 11.53
CA ASN A 55 16.74 -11.18 11.11
C ASN A 55 15.91 -10.48 10.03
N LEU A 56 15.85 -9.14 10.00
CA LEU A 56 15.00 -8.38 9.11
C LEU A 56 15.74 -7.77 7.90
N ALA A 57 17.05 -7.87 7.85
CA ALA A 57 17.84 -7.37 6.73
C ALA A 57 17.41 -7.92 5.37
N PRO A 58 17.07 -9.23 5.22
CA PRO A 58 16.55 -9.75 3.94
C PRO A 58 15.25 -9.08 3.50
N THR A 59 14.32 -8.86 4.43
CA THR A 59 13.04 -8.18 4.14
C THR A 59 13.25 -6.71 3.76
N ALA A 60 14.13 -6.00 4.45
CA ALA A 60 14.48 -4.63 4.10
C ALA A 60 15.11 -4.53 2.71
N ALA A 61 16.02 -5.46 2.37
CA ALA A 61 16.63 -5.55 1.05
C ALA A 61 15.56 -5.86 -0.04
N MET A 62 14.67 -6.81 0.21
CA MET A 62 13.55 -7.13 -0.69
C MET A 62 12.73 -5.88 -1.02
N LEU A 63 12.28 -5.15 0.00
CA LEU A 63 11.46 -3.96 -0.19
C LEU A 63 12.20 -2.85 -0.93
N MET A 64 13.46 -2.60 -0.56
CA MET A 64 14.29 -1.61 -1.22
C MET A 64 14.41 -1.87 -2.72
N PHE A 65 14.79 -3.09 -3.10
CA PHE A 65 15.01 -3.45 -4.50
C PHE A 65 13.71 -3.67 -5.28
N ALA A 66 12.61 -4.06 -4.62
CA ALA A 66 11.28 -4.09 -5.22
C ALA A 66 10.81 -2.68 -5.62
N ILE A 67 10.97 -1.69 -4.74
CA ILE A 67 10.63 -0.30 -5.02
C ILE A 67 11.48 0.23 -6.19
N VAL A 68 12.78 -0.01 -6.18
CA VAL A 68 13.66 0.40 -7.29
C VAL A 68 13.25 -0.29 -8.60
N TYR A 69 12.98 -1.59 -8.56
CA TYR A 69 12.59 -2.37 -9.73
C TYR A 69 11.30 -1.85 -10.37
N PHE A 70 10.23 -1.77 -9.60
CA PHE A 70 8.94 -1.30 -10.10
C PHE A 70 8.96 0.18 -10.46
N GLY A 71 9.71 1.01 -9.71
CA GLY A 71 9.94 2.40 -10.05
C GLY A 71 10.58 2.55 -11.44
N VAL A 72 11.63 1.76 -11.72
CA VAL A 72 12.24 1.69 -13.06
C VAL A 72 11.22 1.21 -14.11
N MET A 73 10.40 0.19 -13.81
CA MET A 73 9.38 -0.31 -14.74
C MET A 73 8.29 0.73 -15.07
N ILE A 74 7.93 1.57 -14.12
CA ILE A 74 7.04 2.73 -14.34
C ILE A 74 7.74 3.77 -15.22
N ASP A 75 8.97 4.13 -14.91
CA ASP A 75 9.77 5.12 -15.63
C ASP A 75 9.93 4.76 -17.11
N VAL A 76 10.25 3.49 -17.42
CA VAL A 76 10.44 3.01 -18.79
C VAL A 76 9.13 2.82 -19.59
N GLY A 77 7.98 2.93 -18.91
CA GLY A 77 6.66 2.87 -19.54
C GLY A 77 6.09 1.45 -19.69
N LEU A 78 6.45 0.52 -18.81
CA LEU A 78 5.90 -0.84 -18.85
C LEU A 78 4.38 -0.87 -18.79
N PHE A 79 3.77 0.01 -17.98
CA PHE A 79 2.32 0.07 -17.79
C PHE A 79 1.59 0.93 -18.82
N ASP A 80 2.27 1.78 -19.59
CA ASP A 80 1.66 2.71 -20.55
C ASP A 80 0.79 2.04 -21.62
N PRO A 81 1.20 0.94 -22.28
CA PRO A 81 0.35 0.24 -23.24
C PRO A 81 -0.88 -0.37 -22.59
N ILE A 82 -0.75 -0.85 -21.35
CA ILE A 82 -1.85 -1.44 -20.57
C ILE A 82 -2.88 -0.36 -20.25
N VAL A 83 -2.44 0.79 -19.75
CA VAL A 83 -3.31 1.95 -19.49
C VAL A 83 -4.05 2.36 -20.76
N ARG A 84 -3.33 2.51 -21.90
CA ARG A 84 -3.95 2.85 -23.18
C ARG A 84 -4.93 1.80 -23.67
N ALA A 85 -4.65 0.52 -23.51
CA ALA A 85 -5.55 -0.57 -23.88
C ALA A 85 -6.85 -0.53 -23.04
N ILE A 86 -6.73 -0.32 -21.73
CA ILE A 86 -7.88 -0.20 -20.83
C ILE A 86 -8.72 1.02 -21.20
N LEU A 87 -8.09 2.17 -21.45
CA LEU A 87 -8.81 3.39 -21.87
C LEU A 87 -9.56 3.18 -23.20
N ARG A 88 -8.95 2.50 -24.17
CA ARG A 88 -9.62 2.14 -25.44
C ARG A 88 -10.78 1.15 -25.23
N PHE A 89 -10.63 0.19 -24.31
CA PHE A 89 -11.69 -0.76 -23.98
C PHE A 89 -12.88 -0.08 -23.29
N CYS A 90 -12.60 0.92 -22.43
CA CYS A 90 -13.64 1.62 -21.65
C CYS A 90 -14.65 2.33 -22.53
N LYS A 91 -14.23 2.94 -23.65
CA LYS A 91 -15.09 3.76 -24.53
C LYS A 91 -15.94 4.72 -23.68
N ALA A 92 -17.24 4.87 -24.00
CA ALA A 92 -18.18 5.70 -23.22
C ALA A 92 -19.17 4.85 -22.37
N ASP A 93 -18.84 3.57 -22.10
CA ASP A 93 -19.70 2.68 -21.34
C ASP A 93 -19.39 2.71 -19.84
N PRO A 94 -20.29 3.18 -18.97
CA PRO A 94 -20.07 3.23 -17.53
C PRO A 94 -19.65 1.91 -16.90
N VAL A 95 -20.19 0.77 -17.36
CA VAL A 95 -19.79 -0.56 -16.84
C VAL A 95 -18.32 -0.86 -17.13
N ARG A 96 -17.92 -0.62 -18.39
CA ARG A 96 -16.53 -0.86 -18.80
C ARG A 96 -15.55 0.07 -18.08
N ILE A 97 -15.98 1.30 -17.79
CA ILE A 97 -15.15 2.28 -17.09
C ILE A 97 -14.93 1.86 -15.63
N VAL A 98 -15.99 1.44 -14.91
CA VAL A 98 -15.84 0.99 -13.52
C VAL A 98 -15.02 -0.30 -13.44
N VAL A 99 -15.26 -1.27 -14.32
CA VAL A 99 -14.46 -2.50 -14.40
C VAL A 99 -13.02 -2.17 -14.81
N GLY A 100 -12.82 -1.29 -15.79
CA GLY A 100 -11.51 -0.82 -16.22
C GLY A 100 -10.74 -0.14 -15.09
N THR A 101 -11.42 0.61 -14.22
CA THR A 101 -10.81 1.20 -13.02
C THR A 101 -10.30 0.12 -12.06
N ALA A 102 -11.09 -0.93 -11.80
CA ALA A 102 -10.68 -2.05 -10.96
C ALA A 102 -9.47 -2.79 -11.53
N VAL A 103 -9.52 -3.09 -12.85
CA VAL A 103 -8.43 -3.79 -13.55
C VAL A 103 -7.17 -2.95 -13.55
N LEU A 104 -7.26 -1.64 -13.84
CA LEU A 104 -6.13 -0.74 -13.85
C LEU A 104 -5.49 -0.64 -12.45
N ALA A 105 -6.31 -0.41 -11.43
CA ALA A 105 -5.83 -0.34 -10.05
C ALA A 105 -5.14 -1.65 -9.64
N ALA A 106 -5.72 -2.82 -9.96
CA ALA A 106 -5.11 -4.11 -9.66
C ALA A 106 -3.76 -4.32 -10.36
N ILE A 107 -3.65 -3.97 -11.64
CA ILE A 107 -2.40 -4.15 -12.40
C ILE A 107 -1.31 -3.19 -11.92
N VAL A 108 -1.65 -1.92 -11.69
CA VAL A 108 -0.68 -0.94 -11.22
C VAL A 108 -0.23 -1.25 -9.80
N SER A 109 -1.11 -1.81 -8.96
CA SER A 109 -0.77 -2.23 -7.58
C SER A 109 0.31 -3.32 -7.49
N LEU A 110 0.75 -3.88 -8.61
CA LEU A 110 1.92 -4.77 -8.64
C LEU A 110 3.21 -4.08 -8.18
N ASP A 111 3.27 -2.76 -8.18
CA ASP A 111 4.40 -2.00 -7.62
C ASP A 111 4.50 -2.09 -6.08
N GLY A 112 3.42 -2.47 -5.40
CA GLY A 112 3.35 -2.57 -3.94
C GLY A 112 3.15 -1.23 -3.23
N ASP A 113 2.99 -0.10 -3.96
CA ASP A 113 2.73 1.23 -3.40
C ASP A 113 1.33 1.74 -3.73
N GLY A 114 0.54 1.99 -2.69
CA GLY A 114 -0.82 2.50 -2.85
C GLY A 114 -0.86 3.93 -3.43
N SER A 115 0.11 4.78 -3.12
CA SER A 115 0.12 6.17 -3.58
C SER A 115 0.34 6.25 -5.08
N THR A 116 1.33 5.53 -5.60
CA THR A 116 1.62 5.42 -7.04
C THR A 116 0.44 4.81 -7.79
N THR A 117 -0.14 3.72 -7.25
CA THR A 117 -1.35 3.11 -7.82
C THR A 117 -2.47 4.13 -7.98
N PHE A 118 -2.74 4.94 -6.97
CA PHE A 118 -3.83 5.92 -7.01
C PHE A 118 -3.51 7.09 -7.93
N MET A 119 -2.27 7.57 -7.95
CA MET A 119 -1.86 8.62 -8.88
C MET A 119 -2.08 8.21 -10.34
N ILE A 120 -1.65 7.02 -10.73
CA ILE A 120 -1.83 6.51 -12.10
C ILE A 120 -3.31 6.27 -12.40
N THR A 121 -4.01 5.58 -11.52
CA THR A 121 -5.42 5.19 -11.74
C THR A 121 -6.32 6.42 -11.84
N VAL A 122 -6.18 7.38 -10.93
CA VAL A 122 -7.00 8.61 -10.94
C VAL A 122 -6.66 9.47 -12.14
N SER A 123 -5.38 9.68 -12.45
CA SER A 123 -4.97 10.47 -13.63
C SER A 123 -5.55 9.92 -14.93
N ALA A 124 -5.60 8.60 -15.07
CA ALA A 124 -6.16 7.95 -16.26
C ALA A 124 -7.69 7.97 -16.31
N MET A 125 -8.36 7.72 -15.17
CA MET A 125 -9.81 7.48 -15.14
C MET A 125 -10.65 8.71 -14.80
N TYR A 126 -10.13 9.65 -14.02
CA TYR A 126 -10.86 10.85 -13.60
C TYR A 126 -11.48 11.65 -14.76
N PRO A 127 -10.77 11.91 -15.88
CA PRO A 127 -11.35 12.62 -17.02
C PRO A 127 -12.60 11.91 -17.59
N LEU A 128 -12.59 10.56 -17.65
CA LEU A 128 -13.70 9.77 -18.14
C LEU A 128 -14.92 9.87 -17.20
N TYR A 129 -14.69 9.72 -15.88
CA TYR A 129 -15.76 9.83 -14.90
C TYR A 129 -16.39 11.22 -14.91
N LYS A 130 -15.57 12.27 -14.96
CA LYS A 130 -16.03 13.67 -14.99
C LYS A 130 -16.83 13.95 -16.25
N ARG A 131 -16.33 13.54 -17.42
CA ARG A 131 -16.96 13.77 -18.71
C ARG A 131 -18.35 13.12 -18.82
N LEU A 132 -18.50 11.91 -18.26
CA LEU A 132 -19.74 11.15 -18.30
C LEU A 132 -20.66 11.41 -17.09
N GLY A 133 -20.30 12.33 -16.19
CA GLY A 133 -21.09 12.59 -14.97
C GLY A 133 -21.19 11.40 -14.02
N MET A 134 -20.20 10.48 -14.06
CA MET A 134 -20.14 9.31 -13.19
C MET A 134 -19.74 9.68 -11.77
N SER A 135 -20.15 8.87 -10.79
CA SER A 135 -19.80 9.07 -9.39
C SER A 135 -18.31 8.84 -9.13
N LEU A 136 -17.62 9.91 -8.75
CA LEU A 136 -16.19 9.85 -8.38
C LEU A 136 -15.94 9.00 -7.12
N VAL A 137 -16.94 8.89 -6.23
CA VAL A 137 -16.89 8.02 -5.05
C VAL A 137 -16.86 6.54 -5.45
N VAL A 138 -17.54 6.17 -6.54
CA VAL A 138 -17.45 4.80 -7.09
C VAL A 138 -16.04 4.53 -7.62
N MET A 139 -15.44 5.50 -8.32
CA MET A 139 -14.06 5.40 -8.80
C MET A 139 -13.08 5.16 -7.64
N THR A 140 -13.12 6.03 -6.63
CA THR A 140 -12.20 5.94 -5.49
C THR A 140 -12.42 4.68 -4.67
N GLY A 141 -13.68 4.27 -4.46
CA GLY A 141 -14.02 3.07 -3.71
C GLY A 141 -13.54 1.79 -4.40
N VAL A 142 -13.72 1.68 -5.70
CA VAL A 142 -13.28 0.52 -6.48
C VAL A 142 -11.75 0.46 -6.55
N ALA A 143 -11.09 1.60 -6.79
CA ALA A 143 -9.63 1.66 -6.82
C ALA A 143 -9.01 1.27 -5.47
N ALA A 144 -9.53 1.79 -4.36
CA ALA A 144 -9.07 1.46 -3.01
C ALA A 144 -9.26 -0.03 -2.69
N THR A 145 -10.42 -0.60 -3.03
CA THR A 145 -10.71 -2.01 -2.74
C THR A 145 -9.84 -2.95 -3.57
N ALA A 146 -9.61 -2.63 -4.86
CA ALA A 146 -8.71 -3.41 -5.72
C ALA A 146 -7.26 -3.36 -5.22
N ASN A 147 -6.76 -2.15 -4.89
CA ASN A 147 -5.44 -1.99 -4.30
C ASN A 147 -5.32 -2.74 -2.97
N GLY A 148 -6.34 -2.70 -2.11
CA GLY A 148 -6.32 -3.36 -0.81
C GLY A 148 -6.14 -4.88 -0.89
N VAL A 149 -6.68 -5.54 -1.93
CA VAL A 149 -6.42 -6.97 -2.19
C VAL A 149 -5.01 -7.16 -2.74
N MET A 150 -4.59 -6.33 -3.72
CA MET A 150 -3.29 -6.48 -4.38
C MET A 150 -2.10 -6.05 -3.50
N ASN A 151 -2.31 -5.16 -2.53
CA ASN A 151 -1.25 -4.71 -1.62
C ASN A 151 -0.74 -5.81 -0.66
N THR A 152 -1.32 -7.02 -0.73
CA THR A 152 -0.89 -8.21 0.01
C THR A 152 0.18 -9.05 -0.70
N LEU A 153 0.75 -8.55 -1.79
CA LEU A 153 1.92 -9.16 -2.45
C LEU A 153 3.11 -9.31 -1.48
N PRO A 154 4.06 -10.21 -1.72
CA PRO A 154 5.19 -10.43 -0.79
C PRO A 154 5.98 -9.17 -0.46
N TRP A 155 6.15 -8.27 -1.42
CA TRP A 155 6.76 -6.94 -1.28
C TRP A 155 5.74 -5.85 -0.92
N GLY A 156 4.47 -6.20 -0.81
CA GLY A 156 3.42 -5.30 -0.32
C GLY A 156 3.58 -5.03 1.17
N GLY A 157 3.18 -3.85 1.58
CA GLY A 157 3.37 -3.39 2.96
C GLY A 157 2.88 -4.38 4.04
N PRO A 158 1.67 -4.94 3.97
CA PRO A 158 1.13 -5.85 4.98
C PRO A 158 1.89 -7.16 5.11
N THR A 159 2.11 -7.86 3.98
CA THR A 159 2.79 -9.17 3.96
C THR A 159 4.23 -9.05 4.44
N ALA A 160 4.94 -8.03 3.98
CA ALA A 160 6.30 -7.75 4.44
C ALA A 160 6.36 -7.47 5.94
N ARG A 161 5.38 -6.75 6.52
CA ARG A 161 5.30 -6.49 7.95
C ARG A 161 4.99 -7.74 8.76
N ALA A 162 4.04 -8.56 8.29
CA ALA A 162 3.71 -9.85 8.93
C ALA A 162 4.94 -10.77 8.94
N ALA A 163 5.62 -10.91 7.80
CA ALA A 163 6.85 -11.68 7.67
C ALA A 163 7.94 -11.18 8.61
N THR A 164 8.13 -9.84 8.64
CA THR A 164 9.07 -9.16 9.53
C THR A 164 8.75 -9.43 11.00
N ALA A 165 7.50 -9.22 11.41
CA ALA A 165 7.08 -9.32 12.81
C ALA A 165 7.20 -10.73 13.39
N LEU A 166 6.97 -11.75 12.55
CA LEU A 166 7.00 -13.16 12.94
C LEU A 166 8.25 -13.91 12.49
N LYS A 167 9.22 -13.24 11.87
CA LYS A 167 10.46 -13.82 11.35
C LYS A 167 10.20 -14.96 10.35
N LEU A 168 9.25 -14.74 9.44
CA LEU A 168 8.82 -15.69 8.41
C LEU A 168 9.30 -15.24 7.03
N ASP A 169 9.31 -16.16 6.06
CA ASP A 169 9.46 -15.78 4.67
C ASP A 169 8.13 -15.23 4.12
N ALA A 170 8.21 -14.15 3.34
CA ALA A 170 7.01 -13.54 2.75
C ALA A 170 6.34 -14.46 1.72
N SER A 171 7.08 -15.38 1.08
CA SER A 171 6.55 -16.39 0.17
C SER A 171 5.66 -17.40 0.91
N ASP A 172 6.06 -17.84 2.10
CA ASP A 172 5.26 -18.78 2.91
C ASP A 172 3.89 -18.22 3.29
N ILE A 173 3.82 -16.88 3.41
CA ILE A 173 2.55 -16.19 3.68
C ILE A 173 1.75 -16.05 2.41
N PHE A 174 2.36 -15.57 1.32
CA PHE A 174 1.66 -15.13 0.12
C PHE A 174 1.26 -16.28 -0.82
N VAL A 175 2.18 -17.22 -1.12
CA VAL A 175 1.94 -18.24 -2.16
C VAL A 175 0.70 -19.10 -1.85
N PRO A 176 0.51 -19.61 -0.62
CA PRO A 176 -0.71 -20.33 -0.28
C PRO A 176 -1.97 -19.45 -0.30
N MET A 177 -1.84 -18.14 -0.09
CA MET A 177 -2.97 -17.20 -0.10
C MET A 177 -3.43 -16.81 -1.51
N ILE A 178 -2.69 -17.14 -2.58
CA ILE A 178 -3.03 -16.79 -3.96
C ILE A 178 -4.48 -17.17 -4.33
N PRO A 179 -5.02 -18.37 -4.04
CA PRO A 179 -6.40 -18.71 -4.36
C PRO A 179 -7.43 -17.84 -3.63
N ALA A 180 -7.17 -17.53 -2.35
CA ALA A 180 -8.06 -16.68 -1.55
C ALA A 180 -8.03 -15.23 -2.02
N LEU A 181 -6.86 -14.68 -2.32
CA LEU A 181 -6.69 -13.33 -2.88
C LEU A 181 -7.27 -13.24 -4.29
N GLY A 182 -7.10 -14.27 -5.11
CA GLY A 182 -7.73 -14.39 -6.42
C GLY A 182 -9.25 -14.36 -6.34
N THR A 183 -9.84 -15.04 -5.36
CA THR A 183 -11.28 -14.98 -5.06
C THR A 183 -11.70 -13.57 -4.62
N GLY A 184 -10.93 -12.92 -3.76
CA GLY A 184 -11.16 -11.54 -3.36
C GLY A 184 -11.10 -10.57 -4.54
N LEU A 185 -10.12 -10.71 -5.44
CA LEU A 185 -10.00 -9.89 -6.63
C LEU A 185 -11.15 -10.14 -7.62
N LEU A 186 -11.56 -11.39 -7.81
CA LEU A 186 -12.76 -11.73 -8.60
C LEU A 186 -14.01 -11.06 -8.02
N PHE A 187 -14.16 -11.09 -6.70
CA PHE A 187 -15.25 -10.38 -6.02
C PHE A 187 -15.20 -8.87 -6.30
N VAL A 188 -14.02 -8.24 -6.28
CA VAL A 188 -13.85 -6.81 -6.62
C VAL A 188 -14.29 -6.54 -8.07
N PHE A 189 -13.97 -7.41 -9.03
CA PHE A 189 -14.42 -7.25 -10.42
C PHE A 189 -15.93 -7.42 -10.57
N VAL A 190 -16.54 -8.37 -9.85
CA VAL A 190 -18.01 -8.51 -9.79
C VAL A 190 -18.66 -7.27 -9.17
N LEU A 191 -18.09 -6.76 -8.07
CA LEU A 191 -18.51 -5.51 -7.43
C LEU A 191 -18.44 -4.33 -8.41
N ALA A 192 -17.31 -4.18 -9.11
CA ALA A 192 -17.13 -3.14 -10.12
C ALA A 192 -18.16 -3.24 -11.24
N TYR A 193 -18.46 -4.45 -11.70
CA TYR A 193 -19.52 -4.69 -12.68
C TYR A 193 -20.91 -4.28 -12.16
N VAL A 194 -21.26 -4.66 -10.92
CA VAL A 194 -22.54 -4.30 -10.29
C VAL A 194 -22.66 -2.79 -10.10
N LEU A 195 -21.60 -2.14 -9.61
CA LEU A 195 -21.56 -0.68 -9.44
C LEU A 195 -21.62 0.03 -10.80
N GLY A 196 -20.92 -0.47 -11.80
CA GLY A 196 -20.99 0.04 -13.18
C GLY A 196 -22.39 -0.09 -13.78
N ARG A 197 -23.11 -1.19 -13.52
CA ARG A 197 -24.52 -1.32 -13.93
C ARG A 197 -25.45 -0.33 -13.22
N ARG A 198 -25.18 -0.03 -11.94
CA ARG A 198 -25.92 1.01 -11.20
C ARG A 198 -25.66 2.39 -11.79
N GLU A 199 -24.41 2.72 -12.11
CA GLU A 199 -24.05 3.98 -12.77
C GLU A 199 -24.70 4.09 -14.15
N ARG A 200 -24.69 3.03 -14.97
CA ARG A 200 -25.36 2.99 -16.27
C ARG A 200 -26.86 3.24 -16.14
N LYS A 201 -27.52 2.68 -15.12
CA LYS A 201 -28.95 2.93 -14.88
C LYS A 201 -29.21 4.36 -14.42
N ARG A 202 -28.28 4.98 -13.70
CA ARG A 202 -28.40 6.36 -13.20
C ARG A 202 -28.20 7.40 -14.30
N ILE A 203 -27.25 7.16 -15.21
CA ILE A 203 -26.83 8.13 -16.23
C ILE A 203 -27.55 7.90 -17.57
N GLY A 204 -28.02 6.66 -17.85
CA GLY A 204 -28.56 6.25 -19.14
C GLY A 204 -27.46 5.75 -20.10
N TYR A 205 -27.84 5.45 -21.33
CA TYR A 205 -26.92 5.19 -22.43
C TYR A 205 -26.51 6.52 -23.06
N LEU A 206 -25.26 6.92 -22.89
CA LEU A 206 -24.68 8.04 -23.64
C LEU A 206 -24.21 7.50 -25.00
N THR A 207 -24.73 8.04 -26.10
CA THR A 207 -24.20 7.77 -27.43
C THR A 207 -22.87 8.50 -27.61
N LEU A 208 -21.93 7.87 -28.36
CA LEU A 208 -20.60 8.45 -28.63
C LEU A 208 -20.67 9.84 -29.27
N ASP A 209 -21.75 10.19 -29.96
CA ASP A 209 -21.93 11.46 -30.65
C ASP A 209 -22.21 12.64 -29.71
N GLU A 210 -22.87 12.41 -28.57
CA GLU A 210 -23.04 13.45 -27.51
C GLU A 210 -21.76 13.64 -26.68
N ALA A 211 -20.86 12.66 -26.69
CA ALA A 211 -19.57 12.72 -25.99
C ALA A 211 -18.46 13.37 -26.82
N LEU A 212 -18.67 13.64 -28.10
CA LEU A 212 -17.67 14.16 -29.05
C LEU A 212 -17.78 15.69 -29.30
N VAL A 213 -18.41 16.46 -28.42
CA VAL A 213 -18.29 17.93 -28.50
C VAL A 213 -16.88 18.34 -28.05
N PRO A 214 -16.15 19.12 -28.84
CA PRO A 214 -14.71 19.25 -28.75
C PRO A 214 -14.28 20.23 -27.64
N GLU A 215 -13.90 19.71 -26.49
CA GLU A 215 -13.05 20.42 -25.51
C GLU A 215 -11.60 19.88 -25.50
N ALA A 216 -11.27 18.96 -26.42
CA ALA A 216 -9.93 18.38 -26.52
C ALA A 216 -8.86 19.36 -27.01
N ASP A 217 -9.26 20.50 -27.63
CA ASP A 217 -8.31 21.51 -28.12
C ASP A 217 -8.00 22.63 -27.13
N ALA A 218 -8.76 22.77 -26.05
CA ALA A 218 -8.57 23.89 -25.11
C ALA A 218 -7.52 23.64 -24.02
N VAL A 219 -7.14 22.39 -23.76
CA VAL A 219 -6.16 22.06 -22.71
C VAL A 219 -4.74 21.87 -23.26
N LEU A 220 -4.61 21.49 -24.53
CA LEU A 220 -3.29 21.36 -25.20
C LEU A 220 -2.71 22.70 -25.71
N VAL A 221 -3.55 23.74 -25.88
CA VAL A 221 -3.10 25.07 -26.42
C VAL A 221 -2.67 26.01 -25.29
N LYS A 222 -2.96 25.75 -24.02
CA LYS A 222 -2.62 26.66 -22.91
C LYS A 222 -1.30 26.34 -22.20
N ALA A 223 -0.58 25.34 -22.66
CA ALA A 223 0.76 25.01 -22.16
C ALA A 223 1.89 25.40 -23.11
N GLY A 224 1.56 26.02 -24.24
CA GLY A 224 2.57 26.42 -25.21
C GLY A 224 2.19 27.73 -25.91
N GLY A 225 2.63 28.87 -25.37
CA GLY A 225 2.56 30.10 -26.14
C GLY A 225 2.22 31.33 -25.31
N GLY A 226 3.22 32.00 -24.83
CA GLY A 226 3.05 33.28 -24.17
C GLY A 226 4.36 34.06 -24.05
N SER A 227 4.98 34.36 -25.18
CA SER A 227 6.00 35.39 -25.26
C SER A 227 5.41 36.59 -25.97
N GLY A 228 5.48 37.79 -25.35
CA GLY A 228 5.26 39.03 -26.05
C GLY A 228 4.65 40.17 -25.23
N GLY A 229 5.43 40.95 -24.60
CA GLY A 229 5.56 42.39 -24.54
C GLY A 229 4.35 43.28 -24.22
N GLY A 230 4.55 44.21 -23.29
CA GLY A 230 3.79 45.43 -23.23
C GLY A 230 3.65 46.05 -21.84
N SER A 231 4.51 46.95 -21.56
CA SER A 231 4.60 47.96 -20.47
C SER A 231 3.29 48.63 -20.07
N GLY A 232 3.20 49.06 -18.78
CA GLY A 232 2.37 50.17 -18.35
C GLY A 232 1.89 50.15 -16.90
N ASP A 233 2.65 50.79 -16.05
CA ASP A 233 2.30 51.80 -15.03
C ASP A 233 1.22 51.58 -13.95
N GLY A 234 1.66 51.78 -12.70
CA GLY A 234 1.09 52.69 -11.70
C GLY A 234 -0.04 52.21 -10.76
N GLY A 235 0.23 52.13 -9.45
CA GLY A 235 -0.81 52.37 -8.48
C GLY A 235 -0.79 51.61 -7.15
N ARG A 236 -0.14 52.21 -6.19
CA ARG A 236 -0.24 52.15 -4.70
C ARG A 236 -1.49 51.58 -4.04
N GLY A 237 -1.29 50.75 -3.02
CA GLY A 237 -1.81 51.02 -1.68
C GLY A 237 -2.96 50.14 -1.18
N GLY A 238 -2.75 49.47 -0.06
CA GLY A 238 -3.83 48.98 0.78
C GLY A 238 -3.47 47.82 1.75
N LYS A 239 -3.10 48.20 2.98
CA LYS A 239 -2.96 47.28 4.13
C LYS A 239 -4.32 46.73 4.53
N GLY A 240 -4.40 45.47 4.91
CA GLY A 240 -5.53 44.86 5.61
C GLY A 240 -5.20 43.48 6.12
N ALA A 241 -4.85 43.40 7.39
CA ALA A 241 -4.66 42.14 8.11
C ALA A 241 -6.01 41.60 8.55
N ALA A 242 -6.23 40.31 8.39
CA ALA A 242 -7.08 39.50 9.27
C ALA A 242 -6.76 38.00 9.06
N GLY A 243 -6.45 37.32 10.16
CA GLY A 243 -6.01 35.95 10.22
C GLY A 243 -7.12 34.96 9.93
N SER A 244 -6.72 33.82 9.41
CA SER A 244 -7.45 32.57 9.52
C SER A 244 -6.43 31.45 9.78
N SER A 245 -6.66 30.78 10.89
CA SER A 245 -5.96 29.63 11.39
C SER A 245 -5.93 28.51 10.34
N GLY A 246 -4.79 28.27 9.71
CA GLY A 246 -4.53 27.15 8.84
C GLY A 246 -4.08 25.94 9.68
N ALA A 247 -4.63 24.78 9.39
CA ALA A 247 -4.13 23.51 9.86
C ALA A 247 -2.69 23.28 9.37
N PRO A 248 -1.79 22.72 10.17
CA PRO A 248 -0.41 22.51 9.79
C PRO A 248 -0.23 21.24 8.97
N GLY A 249 0.43 21.38 7.83
CA GLY A 249 1.35 20.41 7.29
C GLY A 249 0.82 19.39 6.30
N ALA A 250 0.46 19.84 5.09
CA ALA A 250 0.97 19.15 3.93
C ALA A 250 2.28 19.89 3.57
N GLU A 251 3.42 19.29 3.86
CA GLU A 251 4.67 19.74 3.28
C GLU A 251 4.53 19.62 1.77
N GLU A 252 4.62 20.74 1.08
CA GLU A 252 4.84 20.85 -0.35
C GLU A 252 6.15 20.09 -0.65
N GLY A 253 6.02 18.78 -0.93
CA GLY A 253 7.07 18.01 -1.57
C GLY A 253 7.35 18.67 -2.90
N SER A 254 8.57 19.18 -3.06
CA SER A 254 9.17 19.79 -4.23
C SER A 254 8.55 19.27 -5.53
N GLY A 255 7.98 20.18 -6.31
CA GLY A 255 7.27 19.90 -7.54
C GLY A 255 8.16 19.39 -8.67
N ASP A 256 8.53 18.14 -8.62
CA ASP A 256 8.77 17.33 -9.78
C ASP A 256 7.58 16.39 -9.91
N GLY A 257 6.53 16.90 -10.60
CA GLY A 257 5.25 16.22 -10.73
C GLY A 257 5.46 14.80 -11.24
N PHE A 258 4.74 13.84 -10.65
CA PHE A 258 4.69 12.46 -11.09
C PHE A 258 4.54 12.37 -12.62
N GLN A 259 5.63 12.09 -13.31
CA GLN A 259 5.72 12.06 -14.78
C GLN A 259 5.27 10.72 -15.36
N GLY A 260 4.79 9.81 -14.55
CA GLY A 260 4.53 8.42 -14.92
C GLY A 260 3.54 8.16 -16.06
N LEU A 261 2.80 9.18 -16.52
CA LEU A 261 1.93 9.09 -17.70
C LEU A 261 2.26 10.12 -18.78
N ASP A 262 3.30 10.92 -18.61
CA ASP A 262 3.74 11.84 -19.68
C ASP A 262 4.29 11.00 -20.87
N PRO A 263 3.66 11.09 -22.05
CA PRO A 263 4.08 10.33 -23.22
C PRO A 263 5.45 10.78 -23.77
N ASN A 264 5.96 11.93 -23.33
CA ASN A 264 7.22 12.51 -23.79
C ASN A 264 8.34 12.49 -22.75
N ARG A 265 8.15 11.79 -21.62
CA ARG A 265 9.18 11.74 -20.57
C ARG A 265 10.49 11.13 -21.09
N ALA A 266 11.61 11.71 -20.72
CA ALA A 266 12.95 11.30 -21.17
C ALA A 266 13.34 9.88 -20.71
N THR A 267 12.64 9.35 -19.71
CA THR A 267 12.88 8.02 -19.12
C THR A 267 12.30 6.87 -19.93
N LEU A 268 11.40 7.14 -20.88
CA LEU A 268 10.74 6.12 -21.71
C LEU A 268 11.72 5.28 -22.50
N ARG A 269 11.48 3.95 -22.52
CA ARG A 269 12.27 2.98 -23.30
C ARG A 269 11.36 2.05 -24.11
N PRO A 270 10.60 2.58 -25.09
CA PRO A 270 9.58 1.80 -25.82
C PRO A 270 10.18 0.62 -26.60
N ARG A 271 11.44 0.73 -27.04
CA ARG A 271 12.14 -0.35 -27.75
C ARG A 271 12.45 -1.55 -26.86
N LEU A 272 12.55 -1.35 -25.55
CA LEU A 272 12.84 -2.40 -24.55
C LEU A 272 11.57 -2.92 -23.87
N TYR A 273 10.38 -2.55 -24.37
CA TYR A 273 9.10 -2.95 -23.78
C TYR A 273 9.00 -4.47 -23.54
N TRP A 274 9.27 -5.26 -24.57
CA TRP A 274 9.17 -6.72 -24.48
C TRP A 274 10.23 -7.33 -23.57
N PHE A 275 11.42 -6.73 -23.49
CA PHE A 275 12.43 -7.14 -22.52
C PHE A 275 11.92 -6.88 -21.09
N ASN A 276 11.42 -5.69 -20.80
CA ASN A 276 10.92 -5.31 -19.47
C ASN A 276 9.69 -6.15 -19.08
N ALA A 277 8.78 -6.39 -20.01
CA ALA A 277 7.63 -7.28 -19.79
C ALA A 277 8.07 -8.72 -19.51
N GLY A 278 9.00 -9.25 -20.31
CA GLY A 278 9.56 -10.60 -20.16
C GLY A 278 10.31 -10.74 -18.83
N LEU A 279 11.11 -9.74 -18.45
CA LEU A 279 11.82 -9.71 -17.15
C LEU A 279 10.84 -9.72 -15.98
N THR A 280 9.76 -8.93 -16.05
CA THR A 280 8.73 -8.88 -15.01
C THR A 280 8.00 -10.22 -14.89
N VAL A 281 7.57 -10.81 -16.01
CA VAL A 281 6.91 -12.13 -16.00
C VAL A 281 7.86 -13.21 -15.46
N ALA A 282 9.11 -13.20 -15.88
CA ALA A 282 10.12 -14.17 -15.41
C ALA A 282 10.36 -14.03 -13.89
N LEU A 283 10.47 -12.80 -13.39
CA LEU A 283 10.64 -12.54 -11.95
C LEU A 283 9.43 -13.04 -11.14
N LEU A 284 8.21 -12.71 -11.57
CA LEU A 284 6.98 -13.16 -10.89
C LEU A 284 6.83 -14.67 -10.96
N THR A 285 7.18 -15.30 -12.10
CA THR A 285 7.14 -16.76 -12.25
C THR A 285 8.18 -17.43 -11.36
N ALA A 286 9.40 -16.92 -11.32
CA ALA A 286 10.48 -17.45 -10.49
C ALA A 286 10.11 -17.36 -8.98
N MET A 287 9.39 -16.31 -8.58
CA MET A 287 8.88 -16.14 -7.23
C MET A 287 7.80 -17.18 -6.90
N ILE A 288 6.80 -17.38 -7.79
CA ILE A 288 5.71 -18.35 -7.57
C ILE A 288 6.26 -19.79 -7.54
N LEU A 289 7.27 -20.07 -8.34
CA LEU A 289 7.96 -21.37 -8.38
C LEU A 289 9.04 -21.51 -7.29
N GLU A 290 9.23 -20.48 -6.45
CA GLU A 290 10.22 -20.46 -5.35
C GLU A 290 11.63 -20.84 -5.81
N LEU A 291 12.03 -20.42 -7.02
CA LEU A 291 13.33 -20.78 -7.61
C LEU A 291 14.50 -20.13 -6.87
N LEU A 292 14.31 -18.95 -6.32
CA LEU A 292 15.28 -18.19 -5.52
C LEU A 292 14.53 -17.41 -4.43
N PRO A 293 15.19 -17.08 -3.31
CA PRO A 293 14.62 -16.18 -2.31
C PRO A 293 14.19 -14.84 -2.92
N ILE A 294 13.03 -14.33 -2.54
CA ILE A 294 12.46 -13.10 -3.11
C ILE A 294 13.41 -11.89 -3.05
N PRO A 295 14.17 -11.66 -1.96
CA PRO A 295 15.16 -10.58 -1.93
C PRO A 295 16.20 -10.68 -3.05
N VAL A 296 16.66 -11.90 -3.37
CA VAL A 296 17.63 -12.14 -4.43
C VAL A 296 17.03 -11.88 -5.80
N LEU A 297 15.78 -12.29 -6.04
CA LEU A 297 15.05 -12.03 -7.28
C LEU A 297 14.93 -10.53 -7.57
N PHE A 298 14.55 -9.72 -6.57
CA PHE A 298 14.46 -8.28 -6.75
C PHE A 298 15.82 -7.59 -6.89
N LEU A 299 16.84 -8.05 -6.18
CA LEU A 299 18.22 -7.57 -6.33
C LEU A 299 18.70 -7.74 -7.78
N LEU A 300 18.58 -8.97 -8.32
CA LEU A 300 18.98 -9.29 -9.69
C LEU A 300 18.09 -8.57 -10.71
N GLY A 301 16.76 -8.55 -10.48
CA GLY A 301 15.81 -7.88 -11.34
C GLY A 301 16.07 -6.38 -11.45
N ALA A 302 16.30 -5.69 -10.32
CA ALA A 302 16.60 -4.26 -10.30
C ALA A 302 17.95 -3.96 -10.97
N ALA A 303 18.98 -4.77 -10.72
CA ALA A 303 20.27 -4.62 -11.37
C ALA A 303 20.18 -4.77 -12.91
N LEU A 304 19.45 -5.79 -13.39
CA LEU A 304 19.20 -6.01 -14.82
C LEU A 304 18.38 -4.88 -15.43
N ALA A 305 17.29 -4.48 -14.74
CA ALA A 305 16.44 -3.39 -15.20
C ALA A 305 17.19 -2.07 -15.35
N LEU A 306 18.02 -1.70 -14.36
CA LEU A 306 18.84 -0.49 -14.40
C LEU A 306 19.87 -0.57 -15.53
N THR A 307 20.61 -1.68 -15.62
CA THR A 307 21.73 -1.80 -16.58
C THR A 307 21.26 -1.81 -18.02
N VAL A 308 20.18 -2.52 -18.32
CA VAL A 308 19.68 -2.66 -19.70
C VAL A 308 18.94 -1.41 -20.16
N ASN A 309 18.12 -0.80 -19.29
CA ASN A 309 17.35 0.40 -19.66
C ASN A 309 18.17 1.68 -19.62
N TYR A 310 19.17 1.75 -18.76
CA TYR A 310 20.00 2.94 -18.53
C TYR A 310 21.49 2.57 -18.53
N PRO A 311 22.11 2.42 -19.74
CA PRO A 311 23.52 2.04 -19.85
C PRO A 311 24.47 3.07 -19.23
N ASN A 312 24.05 4.32 -19.13
CA ASN A 312 24.84 5.41 -18.56
C ASN A 312 24.74 5.42 -17.03
N MET A 313 25.88 5.41 -16.33
CA MET A 313 25.95 5.43 -14.87
C MET A 313 25.23 6.67 -14.27
N ALA A 314 25.29 7.83 -14.93
CA ALA A 314 24.61 9.02 -14.44
C ALA A 314 23.07 8.85 -14.46
N GLU A 315 22.52 8.22 -15.51
CA GLU A 315 21.10 7.90 -15.60
C GLU A 315 20.69 6.88 -14.54
N GLN A 316 21.49 5.83 -14.31
CA GLN A 316 21.23 4.84 -13.25
C GLN A 316 21.14 5.51 -11.88
N LYS A 317 22.13 6.37 -11.55
CA LYS A 317 22.10 7.14 -10.29
C LYS A 317 20.88 8.04 -10.18
N ALA A 318 20.49 8.71 -11.27
CA ALA A 318 19.32 9.57 -11.29
C ALA A 318 18.02 8.77 -11.05
N ARG A 319 17.91 7.55 -11.57
CA ARG A 319 16.73 6.68 -11.32
C ARG A 319 16.68 6.18 -9.89
N ILE A 320 17.80 5.75 -9.32
CA ILE A 320 17.87 5.37 -7.90
C ILE A 320 17.49 6.57 -7.02
N ALA A 321 18.03 7.75 -7.31
CA ALA A 321 17.70 8.97 -6.58
C ALA A 321 16.22 9.36 -6.66
N ALA A 322 15.58 9.17 -7.83
CA ALA A 322 14.17 9.47 -8.02
C ALA A 322 13.23 8.63 -7.14
N HIS A 323 13.65 7.44 -6.72
CA HIS A 323 12.87 6.55 -5.86
C HIS A 323 13.41 6.48 -4.42
N ALA A 324 14.44 7.29 -4.08
CA ALA A 324 15.16 7.19 -2.81
C ALA A 324 14.27 7.47 -1.59
N ASP A 325 13.35 8.42 -1.68
CA ASP A 325 12.45 8.76 -0.56
C ASP A 325 11.55 7.57 -0.19
N ASN A 326 10.97 6.89 -1.19
CA ASN A 326 10.15 5.70 -0.97
C ASN A 326 11.00 4.55 -0.39
N VAL A 327 12.19 4.34 -0.93
CA VAL A 327 13.14 3.33 -0.44
C VAL A 327 13.50 3.60 1.02
N LEU A 328 13.87 4.84 1.36
CA LEU A 328 14.28 5.20 2.72
C LEU A 328 13.12 5.04 3.71
N ASN A 329 11.94 5.53 3.35
CA ASN A 329 10.76 5.44 4.20
C ASN A 329 10.37 3.98 4.49
N VAL A 330 10.32 3.12 3.48
CA VAL A 330 9.88 1.73 3.63
C VAL A 330 10.94 0.87 4.30
N SER A 331 12.20 0.89 3.81
CA SER A 331 13.28 0.08 4.40
C SER A 331 13.68 0.58 5.78
N GLY A 332 13.67 1.92 6.00
CA GLY A 332 13.91 2.53 7.30
C GLY A 332 12.86 2.11 8.34
N MET A 333 11.60 1.99 7.93
CA MET A 333 10.53 1.47 8.79
C MET A 333 10.79 0.03 9.23
N VAL A 334 11.27 -0.84 8.32
CA VAL A 334 11.60 -2.24 8.65
C VAL A 334 12.75 -2.31 9.67
N PHE A 335 13.80 -1.51 9.49
CA PHE A 335 14.89 -1.48 10.46
C PHE A 335 14.47 -0.89 11.82
N ALA A 336 13.61 0.12 11.83
CA ALA A 336 13.03 0.62 13.07
C ALA A 336 12.15 -0.43 13.77
N ALA A 337 11.35 -1.18 12.99
CA ALA A 337 10.55 -2.29 13.50
C ALA A 337 11.41 -3.44 14.04
N ALA A 338 12.61 -3.64 13.50
CA ALA A 338 13.58 -4.60 14.02
C ALA A 338 13.97 -4.32 15.49
N VAL A 339 14.09 -3.05 15.86
CA VAL A 339 14.33 -2.64 17.24
C VAL A 339 13.14 -3.01 18.11
N PHE A 340 11.93 -2.69 17.66
CA PHE A 340 10.69 -2.96 18.40
C PHE A 340 10.51 -4.45 18.66
N THR A 341 10.55 -5.27 17.60
CA THR A 341 10.34 -6.72 17.70
C THR A 341 11.51 -7.42 18.42
N GLY A 342 12.74 -6.98 18.19
CA GLY A 342 13.92 -7.49 18.88
C GLY A 342 13.84 -7.30 20.39
N VAL A 343 13.49 -6.11 20.84
CA VAL A 343 13.30 -5.81 22.27
C VAL A 343 12.10 -6.55 22.84
N LEU A 344 10.96 -6.52 22.16
CA LEU A 344 9.72 -7.15 22.63
C LEU A 344 9.90 -8.66 22.84
N THR A 345 10.60 -9.31 21.90
CA THR A 345 10.92 -10.75 21.97
C THR A 345 12.04 -11.02 22.96
N GLY A 346 13.15 -10.30 22.85
CA GLY A 346 14.37 -10.53 23.66
C GLY A 346 14.18 -10.32 25.16
N THR A 347 13.28 -9.38 25.56
CA THR A 347 12.91 -9.19 26.95
C THR A 347 11.91 -10.23 27.49
N GLY A 348 11.32 -11.06 26.62
CA GLY A 348 10.28 -12.02 26.96
C GLY A 348 8.88 -11.42 27.14
N MET A 349 8.70 -10.12 26.87
CA MET A 349 7.38 -9.47 27.02
C MET A 349 6.32 -10.13 26.14
N VAL A 350 6.63 -10.50 24.90
CA VAL A 350 5.69 -11.20 23.99
C VAL A 350 5.16 -12.47 24.65
N LYS A 351 6.04 -13.32 25.17
CA LYS A 351 5.65 -14.59 25.79
C LYS A 351 4.73 -14.38 26.98
N HIS A 352 5.06 -13.46 27.90
CA HIS A 352 4.21 -13.17 29.05
C HIS A 352 2.85 -12.55 28.69
N MET A 353 2.79 -11.78 27.62
CA MET A 353 1.52 -11.24 27.09
C MET A 353 0.69 -12.36 26.47
N ALA A 354 1.31 -13.25 25.71
CA ALA A 354 0.65 -14.40 25.11
C ALA A 354 0.12 -15.35 26.15
N ASP A 355 0.91 -15.70 27.19
CA ASP A 355 0.47 -16.56 28.30
C ASP A 355 -0.79 -15.97 28.99
N TRP A 356 -0.82 -14.65 29.18
CA TRP A 356 -2.00 -13.98 29.72
C TRP A 356 -3.20 -14.06 28.77
N LEU A 357 -2.98 -13.87 27.46
CA LEU A 357 -4.03 -13.92 26.45
C LEU A 357 -4.61 -15.35 26.34
N VAL A 358 -3.74 -16.36 26.34
CA VAL A 358 -4.14 -17.79 26.34
C VAL A 358 -5.06 -18.10 27.54
N GLY A 359 -4.72 -17.60 28.73
CA GLY A 359 -5.57 -17.76 29.91
C GLY A 359 -6.92 -17.03 29.83
N ALA A 360 -7.04 -16.03 28.95
CA ALA A 360 -8.27 -15.26 28.75
C ALA A 360 -9.14 -15.81 27.59
N ILE A 361 -8.58 -16.63 26.69
CA ILE A 361 -9.29 -17.24 25.56
C ILE A 361 -10.06 -18.46 26.04
N PRO A 362 -11.36 -18.58 25.72
CA PRO A 362 -12.11 -19.81 25.99
C PRO A 362 -11.47 -21.03 25.29
N GLU A 363 -11.42 -22.19 25.97
CA GLU A 363 -10.78 -23.38 25.45
C GLU A 363 -11.27 -23.79 24.03
N GLY A 364 -12.56 -23.60 23.75
CA GLY A 364 -13.14 -23.89 22.44
C GLY A 364 -12.70 -22.95 21.31
N MET A 365 -12.09 -21.81 21.60
CA MET A 365 -11.61 -20.85 20.60
C MET A 365 -10.12 -21.02 20.26
N GLY A 366 -9.36 -21.71 21.10
CA GLY A 366 -7.92 -21.89 20.93
C GLY A 366 -7.54 -22.47 19.55
N PRO A 367 -8.13 -23.60 19.11
CA PRO A 367 -7.85 -24.19 17.80
C PRO A 367 -8.25 -23.31 16.61
N HIS A 368 -9.06 -22.28 16.83
CA HIS A 368 -9.55 -21.35 15.81
C HIS A 368 -8.85 -19.97 15.83
N MET A 369 -7.65 -19.89 16.39
CA MET A 369 -6.90 -18.63 16.48
C MET A 369 -6.59 -18.01 15.13
N GLY A 370 -6.47 -18.80 14.06
CA GLY A 370 -6.38 -18.28 12.69
C GLY A 370 -7.63 -17.46 12.32
N LEU A 371 -8.83 -18.05 12.50
CA LEU A 371 -10.09 -17.35 12.27
C LEU A 371 -10.24 -16.10 13.15
N VAL A 372 -9.92 -16.23 14.44
CA VAL A 372 -9.96 -15.11 15.39
C VAL A 372 -9.05 -13.97 14.91
N THR A 373 -7.83 -14.28 14.51
CA THR A 373 -6.88 -13.28 13.96
C THR A 373 -7.41 -12.65 12.68
N GLY A 374 -7.97 -13.45 11.77
CA GLY A 374 -8.56 -12.96 10.53
C GLY A 374 -9.70 -11.97 10.78
N VAL A 375 -10.62 -12.29 11.67
CA VAL A 375 -11.74 -11.41 12.06
C VAL A 375 -11.24 -10.16 12.77
N LEU A 376 -10.31 -10.29 13.72
CA LEU A 376 -9.71 -9.16 14.42
C LEU A 376 -8.89 -8.25 13.51
N SER A 377 -8.28 -8.78 12.45
CA SER A 377 -7.51 -7.99 11.51
C SER A 377 -8.34 -6.90 10.84
N LEU A 378 -9.65 -7.11 10.62
CA LEU A 378 -10.52 -6.14 9.98
C LEU A 378 -10.64 -4.83 10.81
N PRO A 379 -11.17 -4.86 12.05
CA PRO A 379 -11.28 -3.63 12.84
C PRO A 379 -9.91 -3.11 13.27
N LEU A 380 -8.97 -3.96 13.63
CA LEU A 380 -7.69 -3.50 14.15
C LEU A 380 -6.87 -2.79 13.07
N THR A 381 -6.76 -3.31 11.85
CA THR A 381 -6.05 -2.60 10.79
C THR A 381 -6.78 -1.35 10.30
N TYR A 382 -8.09 -1.24 10.53
CA TYR A 382 -8.84 -0.04 10.21
C TYR A 382 -8.63 1.09 11.24
N PHE A 383 -8.65 0.77 12.54
CA PHE A 383 -8.56 1.76 13.62
C PHE A 383 -7.14 2.02 14.10
N MET A 384 -6.18 1.20 13.74
CA MET A 384 -4.76 1.41 14.02
C MET A 384 -3.95 1.30 12.73
N SER A 385 -2.71 1.81 12.76
CA SER A 385 -1.81 1.68 11.61
C SER A 385 -1.41 0.21 11.40
N ASN A 386 -1.03 -0.14 10.17
CA ASN A 386 -0.44 -1.45 9.90
C ASN A 386 0.78 -1.72 10.79
N ASP A 387 1.60 -0.70 11.07
CA ASP A 387 2.76 -0.84 11.96
C ASP A 387 2.34 -1.23 13.37
N GLY A 388 1.30 -0.58 13.91
CA GLY A 388 0.73 -0.90 15.22
C GLY A 388 0.17 -2.31 15.30
N PHE A 389 -0.55 -2.74 14.28
CA PHE A 389 -1.12 -4.08 14.24
C PHE A 389 -0.05 -5.16 14.06
N TYR A 390 0.79 -5.05 13.01
CA TYR A 390 1.74 -6.11 12.70
C TYR A 390 2.89 -6.20 13.69
N PHE A 391 3.41 -5.10 14.19
CA PHE A 391 4.54 -5.14 15.14
C PHE A 391 4.08 -5.21 16.59
N GLY A 392 2.92 -4.66 16.92
CA GLY A 392 2.43 -4.64 18.29
C GLY A 392 1.54 -5.82 18.65
N VAL A 393 0.56 -6.15 17.82
CA VAL A 393 -0.50 -7.11 18.16
C VAL A 393 -0.23 -8.50 17.60
N LEU A 394 0.19 -8.59 16.33
CA LEU A 394 0.36 -9.87 15.63
C LEU A 394 1.31 -10.85 16.33
N PRO A 395 2.48 -10.45 16.89
CA PRO A 395 3.36 -11.37 17.59
C PRO A 395 2.71 -12.01 18.82
N VAL A 396 1.84 -11.28 19.52
CA VAL A 396 1.10 -11.79 20.68
C VAL A 396 0.05 -12.81 20.25
N LEU A 397 -0.66 -12.54 19.15
CA LEU A 397 -1.64 -13.47 18.58
C LEU A 397 -0.95 -14.74 18.06
N ALA A 398 0.22 -14.62 17.45
CA ALA A 398 0.98 -15.76 16.94
C ALA A 398 1.50 -16.65 18.07
N GLU A 399 2.03 -16.07 19.14
CA GLU A 399 2.50 -16.83 20.31
C GLU A 399 1.31 -17.51 21.04
N ALA A 400 0.18 -16.79 21.18
CA ALA A 400 -1.04 -17.37 21.73
C ALA A 400 -1.60 -18.50 20.84
N GLY A 401 -1.57 -18.34 19.52
CA GLY A 401 -1.95 -19.37 18.56
C GLY A 401 -1.06 -20.62 18.67
N ALA A 402 0.25 -20.42 18.77
CA ALA A 402 1.22 -21.50 18.92
C ALA A 402 0.97 -22.34 20.20
N ALA A 403 0.56 -21.72 21.29
CA ALA A 403 0.16 -22.42 22.53
C ALA A 403 -1.06 -23.34 22.34
N HIS A 404 -1.89 -23.06 21.32
CA HIS A 404 -3.06 -23.89 20.95
C HIS A 404 -2.81 -24.76 19.70
N GLY A 405 -1.57 -24.87 19.23
CA GLY A 405 -1.19 -25.69 18.08
C GLY A 405 -1.42 -25.04 16.70
N VAL A 406 -1.78 -23.76 16.64
CA VAL A 406 -1.92 -22.98 15.39
C VAL A 406 -0.56 -22.40 15.01
N SER A 407 -0.11 -22.61 13.76
CA SER A 407 1.22 -22.16 13.34
C SER A 407 1.30 -20.63 13.19
N PRO A 408 2.46 -20.01 13.49
CA PRO A 408 2.65 -18.57 13.24
C PRO A 408 2.40 -18.16 11.78
N VAL A 409 2.68 -19.04 10.82
CA VAL A 409 2.44 -18.80 9.38
C VAL A 409 0.94 -18.69 9.10
N GLU A 410 0.13 -19.54 9.71
CA GLU A 410 -1.34 -19.51 9.60
C GLU A 410 -1.92 -18.22 10.19
N ILE A 411 -1.43 -17.79 11.34
CA ILE A 411 -1.78 -16.50 11.95
C ILE A 411 -1.38 -15.33 11.03
N ALA A 412 -0.19 -15.40 10.42
CA ALA A 412 0.26 -14.40 9.45
C ALA A 412 -0.65 -14.33 8.22
N ARG A 413 -1.03 -15.48 7.64
CA ARG A 413 -1.97 -15.57 6.50
C ARG A 413 -3.33 -14.99 6.85
N ALA A 414 -3.88 -15.35 8.00
CA ALA A 414 -5.15 -14.81 8.48
C ALA A 414 -5.11 -13.28 8.63
N SER A 415 -4.00 -12.73 9.12
CA SER A 415 -3.85 -11.33 9.43
C SER A 415 -3.95 -10.40 8.22
N ILE A 416 -3.58 -10.86 7.02
CA ILE A 416 -3.63 -10.04 5.80
C ILE A 416 -5.04 -9.95 5.18
N ALA A 417 -6.01 -10.74 5.66
CA ALA A 417 -7.39 -10.70 5.14
C ALA A 417 -8.07 -9.32 5.34
N GLY A 418 -7.70 -8.57 6.38
CA GLY A 418 -8.26 -7.24 6.68
C GLY A 418 -7.82 -6.12 5.74
N GLN A 419 -6.89 -6.36 4.81
CA GLN A 419 -6.21 -5.29 4.07
C GLN A 419 -7.09 -4.54 3.07
N ALA A 420 -8.11 -5.18 2.50
CA ALA A 420 -9.07 -4.46 1.66
C ALA A 420 -9.80 -3.37 2.46
N LEU A 421 -10.16 -3.63 3.73
CA LEU A 421 -10.78 -2.67 4.62
C LEU A 421 -9.79 -1.58 5.08
N HIS A 422 -8.54 -1.96 5.36
CA HIS A 422 -7.48 -1.03 5.73
C HIS A 422 -7.31 0.10 4.71
N MET A 423 -7.43 -0.18 3.41
CA MET A 423 -7.32 0.83 2.35
C MET A 423 -8.50 1.81 2.27
N SER A 424 -9.41 1.79 3.22
CA SER A 424 -10.43 2.84 3.44
C SER A 424 -10.23 3.59 4.78
N SER A 425 -9.18 3.24 5.52
CA SER A 425 -8.88 3.82 6.84
C SER A 425 -8.36 5.27 6.75
N PRO A 426 -8.73 6.14 7.69
CA PRO A 426 -8.18 7.50 7.80
C PRO A 426 -6.69 7.52 8.17
N LEU A 427 -6.11 6.40 8.51
CA LEU A 427 -4.69 6.29 8.90
C LEU A 427 -3.77 5.97 7.71
N VAL A 428 -4.32 5.75 6.52
CA VAL A 428 -3.57 5.43 5.30
C VAL A 428 -3.30 6.70 4.49
N PRO A 429 -2.05 7.18 4.40
CA PRO A 429 -1.73 8.39 3.64
C PRO A 429 -2.11 8.32 2.16
N ALA A 430 -1.96 7.16 1.52
CA ALA A 430 -2.31 6.95 0.11
C ALA A 430 -3.79 7.25 -0.18
N VAL A 431 -4.70 7.04 0.79
CA VAL A 431 -6.13 7.34 0.61
C VAL A 431 -6.36 8.84 0.48
N TYR A 432 -5.57 9.68 1.15
CA TYR A 432 -5.67 11.14 0.99
C TYR A 432 -5.20 11.60 -0.39
N VAL A 433 -4.18 10.93 -0.95
CA VAL A 433 -3.78 11.15 -2.36
C VAL A 433 -4.94 10.78 -3.29
N LEU A 434 -5.55 9.62 -3.09
CA LEU A 434 -6.70 9.14 -3.88
C LEU A 434 -7.85 10.15 -3.88
N VAL A 435 -8.33 10.56 -2.70
CA VAL A 435 -9.50 11.44 -2.59
C VAL A 435 -9.17 12.87 -2.99
N GLY A 436 -7.97 13.35 -2.71
CA GLY A 436 -7.50 14.69 -3.11
C GLY A 436 -7.43 14.84 -4.63
N MET A 437 -6.82 13.90 -5.33
CA MET A 437 -6.75 13.88 -6.79
C MET A 437 -8.12 13.70 -7.44
N ALA A 438 -8.97 12.85 -6.86
CA ALA A 438 -10.33 12.63 -7.34
C ALA A 438 -11.30 13.77 -6.98
N LYS A 439 -10.87 14.73 -6.16
CA LYS A 439 -11.72 15.82 -5.64
C LYS A 439 -12.98 15.31 -4.94
N VAL A 440 -12.83 14.26 -4.13
CA VAL A 440 -13.87 13.61 -3.32
C VAL A 440 -13.59 13.93 -1.86
N GLU A 441 -14.62 14.22 -1.08
CA GLU A 441 -14.46 14.36 0.37
C GLU A 441 -14.14 13.02 1.01
N PHE A 442 -13.19 13.01 1.95
CA PHE A 442 -12.76 11.79 2.64
C PHE A 442 -13.93 11.07 3.32
N GLY A 443 -14.85 11.84 3.93
CA GLY A 443 -16.03 11.28 4.58
C GLY A 443 -16.94 10.51 3.64
N ASP A 444 -17.16 11.03 2.43
CA ASP A 444 -18.00 10.39 1.42
C ASP A 444 -17.33 9.13 0.87
N HIS A 445 -16.04 9.20 0.58
CA HIS A 445 -15.25 8.04 0.19
C HIS A 445 -15.35 6.92 1.24
N THR A 446 -15.09 7.23 2.51
CA THR A 446 -15.10 6.25 3.61
C THR A 446 -16.50 5.65 3.79
N ARG A 447 -17.55 6.49 3.87
CA ARG A 447 -18.94 6.02 4.01
C ARG A 447 -19.36 5.06 2.90
N PHE A 448 -18.89 5.29 1.69
CA PHE A 448 -19.17 4.41 0.56
C PHE A 448 -18.31 3.16 0.59
N THR A 449 -17.00 3.31 0.81
CA THR A 449 -16.01 2.26 0.58
C THR A 449 -15.97 1.21 1.69
N VAL A 450 -16.12 1.61 2.97
CA VAL A 450 -15.97 0.72 4.14
C VAL A 450 -16.82 -0.55 4.02
N LYS A 451 -18.08 -0.43 3.63
CA LYS A 451 -18.99 -1.59 3.51
C LYS A 451 -18.53 -2.60 2.45
N TRP A 452 -18.03 -2.11 1.30
CA TRP A 452 -17.57 -2.95 0.21
C TRP A 452 -16.19 -3.55 0.50
N ALA A 453 -15.34 -2.76 1.09
CA ALA A 453 -14.02 -3.17 1.53
C ALA A 453 -14.09 -4.22 2.66
N ALA A 454 -14.96 -4.02 3.66
CA ALA A 454 -15.23 -5.02 4.69
C ALA A 454 -15.77 -6.33 4.09
N LEU A 455 -16.71 -6.23 3.16
CA LEU A 455 -17.25 -7.42 2.49
C LEU A 455 -16.16 -8.15 1.67
N THR A 456 -15.29 -7.40 0.98
CA THR A 456 -14.14 -7.99 0.26
C THR A 456 -13.19 -8.70 1.22
N SER A 457 -12.85 -8.09 2.36
CA SER A 457 -12.02 -8.71 3.40
C SER A 457 -12.65 -10.00 3.93
N LEU A 458 -13.96 -10.01 4.17
CA LEU A 458 -14.69 -11.21 4.61
C LEU A 458 -14.70 -12.30 3.53
N VAL A 459 -14.80 -11.93 2.24
CA VAL A 459 -14.70 -12.89 1.14
C VAL A 459 -13.32 -13.52 1.06
N VAL A 460 -12.25 -12.71 1.23
CA VAL A 460 -10.88 -13.23 1.28
C VAL A 460 -10.69 -14.19 2.45
N LEU A 461 -11.15 -13.81 3.65
CA LEU A 461 -11.07 -14.66 4.84
C LEU A 461 -11.86 -15.96 4.67
N ALA A 462 -13.10 -15.87 4.19
CA ALA A 462 -13.93 -17.06 3.94
C ALA A 462 -13.29 -17.99 2.89
N ALA A 463 -12.71 -17.43 1.83
CA ALA A 463 -11.98 -18.21 0.84
C ALA A 463 -10.73 -18.87 1.43
N ALA A 464 -9.98 -18.17 2.29
CA ALA A 464 -8.81 -18.74 2.97
C ALA A 464 -9.19 -19.94 3.85
N ILE A 465 -10.32 -19.85 4.55
CA ILE A 465 -10.86 -20.97 5.36
C ILE A 465 -11.33 -22.12 4.45
N LEU A 466 -12.07 -21.81 3.38
CA LEU A 466 -12.60 -22.83 2.47
C LEU A 466 -11.50 -23.62 1.75
N PHE A 467 -10.37 -22.97 1.47
CA PHE A 467 -9.21 -23.62 0.86
C PHE A 467 -8.28 -24.28 1.89
N GLY A 468 -8.61 -24.24 3.19
CA GLY A 468 -7.79 -24.83 4.25
C GLY A 468 -6.44 -24.16 4.43
N ILE A 469 -6.37 -22.85 4.20
CA ILE A 469 -5.14 -22.05 4.31
C ILE A 469 -5.01 -21.45 5.72
N VAL A 470 -6.16 -21.26 6.37
CA VAL A 470 -6.34 -20.69 7.71
C VAL A 470 -7.38 -21.50 8.47
#